data_de0137b715569edc72c7026fef3d749f
#
_entry.id   de0137b715569edc72c7026fef3d749f
#
_cell.length_a   1.000
_cell.length_b   1.000
_cell.length_c   1.000
_cell.angle_alpha   90.00
_cell.angle_beta   90.00
_cell.angle_gamma   90.00
#
_symmetry.space_group_name_H-M   'P 1'
#
loop_
_entity.id
_entity.type
_entity.pdbx_description
1 polymer ?
#
loop_
_entity_poly.entity_id
_entity_poly.type
_entity_poly.pdbx_seq_one_letter_code
_entity_poly.pdbx_strand_id
1 'polypeptide(L)'
;MLFRSSHEPERWEPLLRHAGAIFMGAYTSESLGDYCAGPNHVLPTSGTARFSSPLGVYDFQKRSSLIQVSEAGAQTLGHVASVLAHGEGLQAHAMAAEFRLKK
;
A
#
# COMPACT_ATOMS: atom_id res chain seq x y z
N MET A 1 -9.79 -6.62 14.31
CA MET A 1 -9.38 -7.20 15.63
C MET A 1 -8.54 -6.14 16.32
N LEU A 2 -8.84 -5.89 17.56
CA LEU A 2 -7.97 -5.15 18.48
C LEU A 2 -7.26 -6.18 19.35
N PHE A 3 -5.94 -6.13 19.40
CA PHE A 3 -5.18 -7.02 20.27
C PHE A 3 -4.83 -6.28 21.56
N ARG A 4 -5.22 -6.85 22.68
CA ARG A 4 -5.00 -6.29 24.01
C ARG A 4 -4.14 -7.21 24.85
N SER A 5 -3.42 -6.58 25.76
CA SER A 5 -2.56 -7.11 26.82
C SER A 5 -2.56 -8.63 26.99
N SER A 6 -1.45 -9.22 26.65
CA SER A 6 -1.08 -10.57 27.08
C SER A 6 0.18 -10.48 27.94
N HIS A 7 0.46 -11.53 28.71
CA HIS A 7 1.79 -11.74 29.21
C HIS A 7 2.73 -11.95 28.02
N GLU A 8 3.85 -11.22 27.96
CA GLU A 8 4.85 -11.28 26.89
C GLU A 8 4.28 -10.88 25.51
N PRO A 9 3.76 -9.66 25.33
CA PRO A 9 3.14 -9.23 24.08
C PRO A 9 4.09 -9.30 22.88
N GLU A 10 5.39 -9.13 23.09
CA GLU A 10 6.43 -9.21 22.06
C GLU A 10 6.50 -10.58 21.40
N ARG A 11 6.14 -11.64 22.11
CA ARG A 11 6.07 -13.00 21.59
C ARG A 11 4.93 -13.20 20.61
N TRP A 12 3.83 -12.47 20.80
CA TRP A 12 2.62 -12.64 20.02
C TRP A 12 2.53 -11.66 18.84
N GLU A 13 3.13 -10.47 18.98
CA GLU A 13 3.05 -9.42 17.96
C GLU A 13 3.43 -9.93 16.56
N PRO A 14 4.53 -10.66 16.33
CA PRO A 14 4.90 -11.13 15.00
C PRO A 14 3.92 -12.15 14.37
N LEU A 15 3.07 -12.76 15.20
CA LEU A 15 2.10 -13.75 14.76
C LEU A 15 0.74 -13.13 14.42
N LEU A 16 0.52 -11.88 14.81
CA LEU A 16 -0.74 -11.19 14.59
C LEU A 16 -0.82 -10.69 13.15
N ARG A 17 -1.93 -11.02 12.51
CA ARG A 17 -2.23 -10.54 11.17
C ARG A 17 -3.57 -9.82 11.17
N HIS A 18 -3.66 -8.76 10.37
CA HIS A 18 -4.91 -8.05 10.15
C HIS A 18 -5.55 -7.50 11.43
N ALA A 19 -4.73 -6.94 12.32
CA ALA A 19 -5.18 -6.17 13.47
C ALA A 19 -5.40 -4.71 13.07
N GLY A 20 -6.48 -4.10 13.52
CA GLY A 20 -6.71 -2.65 13.35
C GLY A 20 -5.78 -1.81 14.21
N ALA A 21 -5.47 -2.30 15.42
CA ALA A 21 -4.44 -1.78 16.30
C ALA A 21 -3.92 -2.89 17.23
N ILE A 22 -2.70 -2.75 17.69
CA ILE A 22 -2.05 -3.65 18.64
C ILE A 22 -1.62 -2.82 19.85
N PHE A 23 -2.20 -3.13 21.01
CA PHE A 23 -1.91 -2.46 22.27
C PHE A 23 -1.02 -3.38 23.11
N MET A 24 0.23 -2.99 23.28
CA MET A 24 1.24 -3.84 23.91
C MET A 24 1.49 -3.43 25.37
N GLY A 25 1.42 -4.42 26.25
CA GLY A 25 1.76 -4.25 27.66
C GLY A 25 0.63 -3.71 28.53
N ALA A 26 0.85 -3.81 29.84
CA ALA A 26 -0.18 -3.53 30.85
C ALA A 26 -0.57 -2.04 30.95
N TYR A 27 0.32 -1.16 30.52
CA TYR A 27 0.13 0.29 30.62
C TYR A 27 -0.43 0.91 29.33
N THR A 28 -0.58 0.14 28.26
CA THR A 28 -1.07 0.61 26.96
C THR A 28 -2.57 0.40 26.85
N SER A 29 -3.34 1.34 27.39
CA SER A 29 -4.79 1.29 27.27
C SER A 29 -5.26 1.77 25.89
N GLU A 30 -6.42 1.27 25.45
CA GLU A 30 -7.08 1.70 24.23
C GLU A 30 -7.34 3.21 24.21
N SER A 31 -7.75 3.78 25.36
CA SER A 31 -7.98 5.21 25.51
C SER A 31 -6.74 6.07 25.26
N LEU A 32 -5.56 5.57 25.57
CA LEU A 32 -4.31 6.28 25.20
C LEU A 32 -4.13 6.30 23.69
N GLY A 33 -4.40 5.19 23.01
CA GLY A 33 -4.38 5.11 21.55
C GLY A 33 -5.38 6.04 20.90
N ASP A 34 -6.58 6.12 21.46
CA ASP A 34 -7.66 6.94 20.90
C ASP A 34 -7.42 8.44 21.05
N TYR A 35 -6.78 8.88 22.11
CA TYR A 35 -6.73 10.32 22.45
C TYR A 35 -5.37 10.98 22.38
N CYS A 36 -4.28 10.28 22.65
CA CYS A 36 -2.99 10.96 22.85
C CYS A 36 -1.73 10.20 22.44
N ALA A 37 -1.80 8.93 22.09
CA ALA A 37 -0.62 8.15 21.71
C ALA A 37 -0.17 8.35 20.25
N GLY A 38 -0.90 9.15 19.46
CA GLY A 38 -0.57 9.51 18.09
C GLY A 38 -1.44 8.88 17.01
N PRO A 39 -1.79 7.59 17.04
CA PRO A 39 -2.69 7.00 16.06
C PRO A 39 -4.10 7.59 16.12
N ASN A 40 -4.85 7.43 15.02
CA ASN A 40 -6.25 7.83 14.97
C ASN A 40 -7.14 6.75 15.63
N HIS A 41 -8.22 7.17 16.27
CA HIS A 41 -9.20 6.27 16.88
C HIS A 41 -10.12 5.57 15.85
N VAL A 42 -10.13 6.02 14.61
CA VAL A 42 -10.87 5.37 13.52
C VAL A 42 -10.05 4.19 13.02
N LEU A 43 -10.37 3.02 13.54
CA LEU A 43 -9.67 1.78 13.29
C LEU A 43 -10.49 0.85 12.39
N PRO A 44 -9.84 0.06 11.52
CA PRO A 44 -10.53 -0.95 10.73
C PRO A 44 -11.01 -2.09 11.63
N THR A 45 -12.33 -2.31 11.69
CA THR A 45 -12.98 -3.33 12.49
C THR A 45 -13.71 -4.36 11.63
N SER A 46 -14.34 -5.36 12.24
CA SER A 46 -15.17 -6.36 11.54
C SER A 46 -14.49 -7.06 10.36
N GLY A 47 -13.17 -7.30 10.47
CA GLY A 47 -12.38 -7.98 9.45
C GLY A 47 -11.81 -7.08 8.36
N THR A 48 -12.17 -5.80 8.32
CA THR A 48 -11.69 -4.86 7.29
C THR A 48 -10.19 -4.57 7.37
N ALA A 49 -9.55 -4.83 8.51
CA ALA A 49 -8.10 -4.68 8.67
C ALA A 49 -7.26 -5.56 7.72
N ARG A 50 -7.88 -6.47 6.98
CA ARG A 50 -7.22 -7.21 5.88
C ARG A 50 -6.87 -6.32 4.70
N PHE A 51 -7.61 -5.23 4.52
CA PHE A 51 -7.55 -4.39 3.33
C PHE A 51 -7.44 -2.90 3.65
N SER A 52 -7.64 -2.53 4.91
CA SER A 52 -7.67 -1.14 5.36
C SER A 52 -6.74 -0.93 6.53
N SER A 53 -6.17 0.25 6.60
CA SER A 53 -5.38 0.76 7.72
C SER A 53 -6.23 1.66 8.63
N PRO A 54 -5.76 2.03 9.83
CA PRO A 54 -6.32 3.13 10.58
C PRO A 54 -6.36 4.42 9.76
N LEU A 55 -7.34 5.28 10.03
CA LEU A 55 -7.47 6.57 9.36
C LEU A 55 -6.22 7.42 9.60
N GLY A 56 -5.67 8.00 8.54
CA GLY A 56 -4.51 8.86 8.58
C GLY A 56 -4.62 10.05 7.64
N VAL A 57 -3.66 10.96 7.71
CA VAL A 57 -3.60 12.12 6.81
C VAL A 57 -3.54 11.70 5.34
N TYR A 58 -2.90 10.58 5.05
CA TYR A 58 -2.79 10.00 3.70
C TYR A 58 -4.14 9.63 3.07
N ASP A 59 -5.19 9.38 3.87
CA ASP A 59 -6.55 9.09 3.36
C ASP A 59 -7.21 10.34 2.75
N PHE A 60 -6.72 11.51 3.12
CA PHE A 60 -7.17 12.80 2.59
C PHE A 60 -6.25 13.35 1.48
N GLN A 61 -5.23 12.59 1.11
CA GLN A 61 -4.27 12.99 0.09
C GLN A 61 -4.59 12.32 -1.24
N LYS A 62 -4.57 13.10 -2.32
CA LYS A 62 -4.65 12.59 -3.68
C LYS A 62 -3.24 12.40 -4.23
N ARG A 63 -2.98 11.23 -4.78
CA ARG A 63 -1.72 10.93 -5.48
C ARG A 63 -1.94 11.01 -6.99
N SER A 64 -0.96 11.59 -7.67
CA SER A 64 -0.91 11.60 -9.14
C SER A 64 0.48 11.18 -9.58
N SER A 65 0.55 10.34 -10.60
CA SER A 65 1.83 9.98 -11.20
C SER A 65 2.24 11.05 -12.22
N LEU A 66 3.47 11.52 -12.14
CA LEU A 66 4.11 12.31 -13.17
C LEU A 66 5.19 11.44 -13.82
N ILE A 67 5.01 11.13 -15.10
CA ILE A 67 5.89 10.21 -15.82
C ILE A 67 6.50 10.99 -16.98
N GLN A 68 7.84 11.05 -17.02
CA GLN A 68 8.61 11.61 -18.12
C GLN A 68 9.70 10.63 -18.51
N VAL A 69 9.75 10.28 -19.77
CA VAL A 69 10.74 9.34 -20.33
C VAL A 69 11.60 10.07 -21.34
N SER A 70 12.92 9.93 -21.21
CA SER A 70 13.87 10.45 -22.22
C SER A 70 13.79 9.63 -23.52
N GLU A 71 14.31 10.19 -24.62
CA GLU A 71 14.38 9.47 -25.89
C GLU A 71 15.13 8.13 -25.75
N ALA A 72 16.29 8.14 -25.09
CA ALA A 72 17.06 6.91 -24.84
C ALA A 72 16.29 5.91 -23.96
N GLY A 73 15.60 6.39 -22.93
CA GLY A 73 14.75 5.54 -22.09
C GLY A 73 13.59 4.94 -22.86
N ALA A 74 13.00 5.69 -23.80
CA ALA A 74 11.92 5.20 -24.64
C ALA A 74 12.37 4.04 -25.55
N GLN A 75 13.62 4.02 -26.01
CA GLN A 75 14.13 2.89 -26.80
C GLN A 75 14.15 1.59 -25.99
N THR A 76 14.65 1.63 -24.76
CA THR A 76 14.69 0.46 -23.89
C THR A 76 13.31 0.03 -23.41
N LEU A 77 12.56 0.97 -22.85
CA LEU A 77 11.25 0.69 -22.27
C LEU A 77 10.19 0.37 -23.32
N GLY A 78 10.31 0.94 -24.51
CA GLY A 78 9.39 0.70 -25.63
C GLY A 78 9.39 -0.75 -26.09
N HIS A 79 10.56 -1.41 -26.16
CA HIS A 79 10.62 -2.85 -26.44
C HIS A 79 9.94 -3.69 -25.37
N VAL A 80 10.19 -3.36 -24.09
CA VAL A 80 9.55 -4.07 -22.97
C VAL A 80 8.04 -3.89 -23.01
N ALA A 81 7.58 -2.64 -23.22
CA ALA A 81 6.15 -2.33 -23.29
C ALA A 81 5.48 -3.04 -24.48
N SER A 82 6.13 -3.11 -25.63
CA SER A 82 5.61 -3.82 -26.82
C SER A 82 5.43 -5.31 -26.53
N VAL A 83 6.45 -5.97 -25.97
CA VAL A 83 6.39 -7.41 -25.64
C VAL A 83 5.26 -7.70 -24.64
N LEU A 84 5.15 -6.89 -23.58
CA LEU A 84 4.09 -7.08 -22.58
C LEU A 84 2.70 -6.84 -23.18
N ALA A 85 2.53 -5.76 -23.94
CA ALA A 85 1.25 -5.43 -24.54
C ALA A 85 0.79 -6.49 -25.56
N HIS A 86 1.69 -7.05 -26.36
CA HIS A 86 1.37 -8.18 -27.24
C HIS A 86 0.97 -9.42 -26.43
N GLY A 87 1.69 -9.71 -25.34
CA GLY A 87 1.36 -10.81 -24.43
C GLY A 87 -0.03 -10.69 -23.79
N GLU A 88 -0.47 -9.47 -23.53
CA GLU A 88 -1.81 -9.17 -23.02
C GLU A 88 -2.88 -9.04 -24.11
N GLY A 89 -2.52 -9.15 -25.38
CA GLY A 89 -3.43 -8.97 -26.52
C GLY A 89 -3.82 -7.52 -26.80
N LEU A 90 -3.05 -6.55 -26.27
CA LEU A 90 -3.32 -5.12 -26.40
C LEU A 90 -2.51 -4.49 -27.55
N GLN A 91 -2.84 -4.84 -28.79
CA GLN A 91 -2.10 -4.42 -30.00
C GLN A 91 -1.96 -2.91 -30.13
N ALA A 92 -2.98 -2.13 -29.80
CA ALA A 92 -2.91 -0.67 -29.87
C ALA A 92 -1.89 -0.08 -28.89
N HIS A 93 -1.73 -0.68 -27.71
CA HIS A 93 -0.70 -0.30 -26.74
C HIS A 93 0.69 -0.66 -27.24
N ALA A 94 0.85 -1.85 -27.82
CA ALA A 94 2.11 -2.26 -28.44
C ALA A 94 2.53 -1.29 -29.54
N MET A 95 1.65 -0.99 -30.49
CA MET A 95 1.90 -0.03 -31.58
C MET A 95 2.26 1.35 -31.02
N ALA A 96 1.60 1.83 -29.98
CA ALA A 96 1.92 3.13 -29.38
C ALA A 96 3.35 3.19 -28.81
N ALA A 97 3.86 2.09 -28.26
CA ALA A 97 5.24 1.98 -27.82
C ALA A 97 6.21 1.92 -29.04
N GLU A 98 5.90 1.08 -30.02
CA GLU A 98 6.73 0.81 -31.20
C GLU A 98 6.93 2.04 -32.10
N PHE A 99 5.93 2.91 -32.22
CA PHE A 99 6.04 4.18 -32.96
C PHE A 99 7.16 5.10 -32.46
N ARG A 100 7.60 4.92 -31.22
CA ARG A 100 8.65 5.72 -30.59
C ARG A 100 10.02 5.06 -30.65
N LEU A 101 10.08 3.83 -31.15
CA LEU A 101 11.35 3.13 -31.37
C LEU A 101 12.00 3.62 -32.67
N LYS A 102 13.29 3.85 -32.62
CA LYS A 102 14.07 4.09 -33.85
C LYS A 102 14.16 2.78 -34.64
N LYS A 103 13.91 2.89 -35.92
CA LYS A 103 14.14 1.79 -36.88
C LYS A 103 15.63 1.60 -37.10
#